data_2e53bf49a8218fa6f5b0728c35775237
#
_entry.id   2e53bf49a8218fa6f5b0728c35775237
#
_cell.length_a   1.000
_cell.length_b   1.000
_cell.length_c   1.000
_cell.angle_alpha   90.00
_cell.angle_beta   90.00
_cell.angle_gamma   90.00
#
_symmetry.space_group_name_H-M   'P 1'
#
loop_
_entity.id
_entity.type
_entity.pdbx_description
1 polymer ?
#
loop_
_entity_poly.entity_id
_entity_poly.type
_entity_poly.pdbx_seq_one_letter_code
_entity_poly.pdbx_strand_id
1 'polypeptide(L)'
;MATNRRDFLKKTALATAGGLVLPTLTYSNMKGVFPKQGLKLSFEPYDLQLKHVFTLANSSRTTTPVMLTKLEIDGFTGYGEASMPPYLGESQETAANFLSALNLGQFSDPFRMEEILEYIDEAAPGNTAAKASVDIALHDLAGKIMNQPWYKIWGYSPENTPHTSFTIGIDEPEVVKQKVEEAAPYKILKVKLGSDNDKEMIETIRSVTDKPLCVDVNQGWKDKKVALEMVEWLKEKGIEFVEQPLPKENRDDIAWLSENAPLPIIADEAIQRLCDVKKAAGIYSGINIKLMKCTGMREAHQMINLAHANQMRVMIGCMTETSCAISAAAQLSPQAEWADLDGNLLISNDPYEGVKVADGKITLIDQPGIGIREI
;
A
#
# COMPACT_ATOMS: atom_id res chain seq x y z
N MET A 1 16.14 -3.15 59.15
CA MET A 1 15.84 -1.74 59.49
C MET A 1 15.30 -1.07 58.24
N ALA A 2 14.02 -0.79 58.24
CA ALA A 2 13.34 -0.22 57.07
C ALA A 2 13.56 1.31 57.08
N THR A 3 14.26 1.81 56.09
CA THR A 3 14.44 3.27 55.88
C THR A 3 13.17 3.88 55.35
N ASN A 4 12.61 4.83 56.08
CA ASN A 4 11.37 5.52 55.81
C ASN A 4 11.54 6.48 54.59
N ARG A 5 10.59 6.49 53.68
CA ARG A 5 10.55 7.34 52.48
C ARG A 5 10.83 8.83 52.75
N ARG A 6 10.51 9.33 53.94
CA ARG A 6 10.79 10.70 54.35
C ARG A 6 12.28 11.00 54.57
N ASP A 7 13.08 10.03 54.98
CA ASP A 7 14.52 10.20 55.22
C ASP A 7 15.34 10.14 53.93
N PHE A 8 14.81 9.44 52.88
CA PHE A 8 15.38 9.43 51.54
C PHE A 8 15.24 10.81 50.87
N LEU A 9 14.07 11.45 50.99
CA LEU A 9 13.82 12.78 50.41
C LEU A 9 14.59 13.90 51.09
N LYS A 10 14.89 13.78 52.40
CA LYS A 10 15.73 14.76 53.13
C LYS A 10 17.21 14.65 52.80
N LYS A 11 17.72 13.46 52.47
CA LYS A 11 19.12 13.26 52.07
C LYS A 11 19.38 13.70 50.60
N THR A 12 18.39 13.71 49.75
CA THR A 12 18.52 14.19 48.38
C THR A 12 18.46 15.72 48.27
N ALA A 13 17.86 16.41 49.25
CA ALA A 13 17.78 17.86 49.26
C ALA A 13 19.05 18.61 49.80
N LEU A 14 20.03 17.90 50.39
CA LEU A 14 21.25 18.52 50.88
C LEU A 14 22.48 18.34 49.97
N ALA A 15 22.36 17.66 48.84
CA ALA A 15 23.46 17.40 47.89
C ALA A 15 23.50 18.33 46.67
N THR A 16 22.66 19.35 46.61
CA THR A 16 22.53 20.27 45.44
C THR A 16 22.95 21.72 45.74
N ALA A 17 23.90 21.92 46.64
CA ALA A 17 24.52 23.25 46.88
C ALA A 17 25.94 23.35 46.28
N GLY A 18 26.20 22.69 45.16
CA GLY A 18 27.42 22.83 44.35
C GLY A 18 27.04 23.14 42.91
N GLY A 19 27.34 24.35 42.43
CA GLY A 19 26.88 24.92 41.17
C GLY A 19 27.11 24.06 39.93
N LEU A 20 26.09 23.38 39.52
CA LEU A 20 25.89 22.93 38.13
C LEU A 20 25.02 23.99 37.44
N VAL A 21 25.68 24.81 36.64
CA VAL A 21 24.99 25.64 35.64
C VAL A 21 24.41 24.65 34.62
N LEU A 22 23.22 24.14 34.90
CA LEU A 22 22.40 23.55 33.83
C LEU A 22 22.08 24.65 32.84
N PRO A 23 22.35 24.47 31.52
CA PRO A 23 21.81 25.38 30.54
C PRO A 23 20.30 25.33 30.72
N THR A 24 19.73 26.42 31.22
CA THR A 24 18.29 26.66 31.10
C THR A 24 17.99 26.67 29.63
N LEU A 25 17.59 25.52 29.06
CA LEU A 25 16.84 25.48 27.83
C LEU A 25 15.57 26.30 28.11
N THR A 26 15.67 27.57 27.81
CA THR A 26 14.51 28.45 27.84
C THR A 26 13.53 27.94 26.80
N TYR A 27 12.46 27.34 27.26
CA TYR A 27 11.27 26.93 26.48
C TYR A 27 10.60 28.14 25.77
N SER A 28 11.23 29.31 25.81
CA SER A 28 10.70 30.58 25.32
C SER A 28 10.95 30.88 23.86
N ASN A 29 11.59 29.98 23.09
CA ASN A 29 11.87 30.21 21.67
C ASN A 29 11.39 29.11 20.72
N MET A 30 10.56 28.18 21.17
CA MET A 30 9.68 27.46 20.28
C MET A 30 8.37 28.23 20.05
N LYS A 31 8.44 29.50 19.75
CA LYS A 31 7.42 30.10 18.88
C LYS A 31 7.63 29.42 17.54
N GLY A 32 6.69 28.53 17.22
CA GLY A 32 6.75 27.71 16.05
C GLY A 32 7.22 28.54 14.85
N VAL A 33 8.28 28.10 14.22
CA VAL A 33 8.59 28.48 12.85
C VAL A 33 7.55 27.76 12.00
N PHE A 34 6.28 28.20 12.14
CA PHE A 34 5.28 27.81 11.15
C PHE A 34 5.62 28.58 9.88
N PRO A 35 5.62 27.88 8.76
CA PRO A 35 5.97 28.49 7.49
C PRO A 35 5.12 29.74 7.23
N LYS A 36 5.76 30.78 6.71
CA LYS A 36 5.05 31.99 6.25
C LYS A 36 4.31 31.77 4.94
N GLN A 37 4.61 30.67 4.26
CA GLN A 37 3.98 30.26 2.99
C GLN A 37 3.15 28.99 3.24
N GLY A 38 2.01 28.89 2.56
CA GLY A 38 1.22 27.66 2.57
C GLY A 38 1.84 26.55 1.70
N LEU A 39 1.27 25.36 1.80
CA LEU A 39 1.65 24.23 0.98
C LEU A 39 1.55 24.57 -0.52
N LYS A 40 2.60 24.28 -1.26
CA LYS A 40 2.62 24.44 -2.72
C LYS A 40 2.49 23.06 -3.37
N LEU A 41 1.44 22.87 -4.14
CA LEU A 41 1.17 21.68 -4.95
C LEU A 41 1.69 21.89 -6.37
N SER A 42 2.41 20.92 -6.90
CA SER A 42 2.72 20.79 -8.32
C SER A 42 2.56 19.33 -8.75
N PHE A 43 2.24 19.10 -10.02
CA PHE A 43 2.04 17.76 -10.57
C PHE A 43 2.33 17.75 -12.06
N GLU A 44 2.67 16.56 -12.58
CA GLU A 44 2.95 16.35 -13.98
C GLU A 44 2.47 14.94 -14.43
N PRO A 45 1.93 14.80 -15.64
CA PRO A 45 1.59 13.50 -16.20
C PRO A 45 2.87 12.74 -16.55
N TYR A 46 2.85 11.42 -16.31
CA TYR A 46 3.95 10.54 -16.65
C TYR A 46 3.42 9.19 -17.12
N ASP A 47 4.05 8.58 -18.14
CA ASP A 47 3.65 7.28 -18.68
C ASP A 47 4.69 6.22 -18.31
N LEU A 48 4.31 5.28 -17.44
CA LEU A 48 5.14 4.14 -17.10
C LEU A 48 5.25 3.19 -18.30
N GLN A 49 6.49 2.82 -18.64
CA GLN A 49 6.77 1.86 -19.70
C GLN A 49 6.94 0.47 -19.09
N LEU A 50 6.09 -0.47 -19.47
CA LEU A 50 6.18 -1.85 -18.98
C LEU A 50 7.33 -2.60 -19.67
N LYS A 51 8.04 -3.43 -18.91
CA LYS A 51 9.11 -4.32 -19.45
C LYS A 51 8.53 -5.39 -20.37
N HIS A 52 7.33 -5.86 -20.04
CA HIS A 52 6.58 -6.86 -20.82
C HIS A 52 5.14 -6.39 -20.99
N VAL A 53 4.45 -6.93 -21.99
CA VAL A 53 3.00 -6.72 -22.12
C VAL A 53 2.31 -7.28 -20.89
N PHE A 54 1.49 -6.48 -20.23
CA PHE A 54 0.72 -6.91 -19.05
C PHE A 54 -0.70 -7.25 -19.47
N THR A 55 -1.04 -8.54 -19.40
CA THR A 55 -2.34 -9.08 -19.80
C THR A 55 -3.13 -9.56 -18.60
N LEU A 56 -4.35 -9.07 -18.49
CA LEU A 56 -5.42 -9.51 -17.58
C LEU A 56 -6.53 -10.16 -18.41
N ALA A 57 -7.50 -10.81 -17.77
CA ALA A 57 -8.65 -11.45 -18.45
C ALA A 57 -9.37 -10.55 -19.47
N ASN A 58 -9.38 -9.23 -19.26
CA ASN A 58 -10.16 -8.27 -20.05
C ASN A 58 -9.35 -7.15 -20.72
N SER A 59 -8.01 -7.13 -20.57
CA SER A 59 -7.19 -6.04 -21.10
C SER A 59 -5.72 -6.40 -21.25
N SER A 60 -5.04 -5.79 -22.24
CA SER A 60 -3.58 -5.83 -22.41
C SER A 60 -3.05 -4.42 -22.57
N ARG A 61 -1.88 -4.14 -22.00
CA ARG A 61 -1.23 -2.83 -22.09
C ARG A 61 0.28 -2.93 -22.05
N THR A 62 0.95 -1.93 -22.62
CA THR A 62 2.42 -1.73 -22.58
C THR A 62 2.81 -0.48 -21.78
N THR A 63 1.84 0.35 -21.43
CA THR A 63 2.03 1.58 -20.65
C THR A 63 0.97 1.68 -19.55
N THR A 64 1.28 2.40 -18.48
CA THR A 64 0.30 2.80 -17.46
C THR A 64 0.41 4.30 -17.22
N PRO A 65 -0.69 5.07 -17.40
CA PRO A 65 -0.67 6.50 -17.09
C PRO A 65 -0.62 6.72 -15.58
N VAL A 66 0.26 7.64 -15.15
CA VAL A 66 0.34 8.10 -13.76
C VAL A 66 0.40 9.62 -13.70
N MET A 67 0.13 10.18 -12.54
CA MET A 67 0.37 11.59 -12.22
C MET A 67 1.38 11.64 -11.08
N LEU A 68 2.53 12.26 -11.34
CA LEU A 68 3.54 12.52 -10.30
C LEU A 68 3.19 13.83 -9.60
N THR A 69 3.29 13.85 -8.28
CA THR A 69 2.84 14.97 -7.44
C THR A 69 3.95 15.37 -6.48
N LYS A 70 4.12 16.69 -6.27
CA LYS A 70 5.06 17.26 -5.29
C LYS A 70 4.32 18.24 -4.38
N LEU A 71 4.56 18.15 -3.07
CA LEU A 71 4.19 19.14 -2.08
C LEU A 71 5.44 19.78 -1.50
N GLU A 72 5.47 21.11 -1.49
CA GLU A 72 6.62 21.89 -1.03
C GLU A 72 6.21 22.86 0.08
N ILE A 73 7.06 22.96 1.11
CA ILE A 73 6.98 23.97 2.15
C ILE A 73 8.36 24.16 2.81
N ASP A 74 8.80 25.42 3.01
CA ASP A 74 10.02 25.78 3.74
C ASP A 74 11.29 25.01 3.30
N GLY A 75 11.41 24.70 2.00
CA GLY A 75 12.57 24.01 1.43
C GLY A 75 12.50 22.48 1.55
N PHE A 76 11.43 21.92 2.09
CA PHE A 76 11.16 20.49 2.06
C PHE A 76 10.24 20.14 0.88
N THR A 77 10.47 18.98 0.27
CA THR A 77 9.66 18.45 -0.82
C THR A 77 9.21 17.04 -0.49
N GLY A 78 7.91 16.82 -0.50
CA GLY A 78 7.29 15.49 -0.45
C GLY A 78 6.82 15.06 -1.84
N TYR A 79 6.98 13.80 -2.16
CA TYR A 79 6.62 13.20 -3.44
C TYR A 79 5.43 12.26 -3.31
N GLY A 80 4.58 12.24 -4.33
CA GLY A 80 3.43 11.37 -4.41
C GLY A 80 3.15 10.93 -5.84
N GLU A 81 2.29 9.95 -5.98
CA GLU A 81 1.94 9.35 -7.26
C GLU A 81 0.50 8.91 -7.27
N ALA A 82 -0.20 9.16 -8.38
CA ALA A 82 -1.48 8.56 -8.73
C ALA A 82 -1.31 7.62 -9.90
N SER A 83 -1.44 6.31 -9.68
CA SER A 83 -1.55 5.33 -10.76
C SER A 83 -3.01 5.08 -11.10
N MET A 84 -3.35 5.16 -12.38
CA MET A 84 -4.73 5.22 -12.87
C MET A 84 -5.06 4.05 -13.82
N PRO A 85 -5.19 2.81 -13.31
CA PRO A 85 -5.64 1.72 -14.14
C PRO A 85 -7.09 1.93 -14.60
N PRO A 86 -7.50 1.38 -15.75
CA PRO A 86 -8.80 1.69 -16.36
C PRO A 86 -10.02 1.47 -15.45
N TYR A 87 -9.96 0.51 -14.53
CA TYR A 87 -11.10 0.19 -13.67
C TYR A 87 -11.38 1.22 -12.54
N LEU A 88 -10.45 2.12 -12.27
CA LEU A 88 -10.70 3.24 -11.34
C LEU A 88 -11.51 4.37 -12.01
N GLY A 89 -11.60 4.38 -13.35
CA GLY A 89 -12.32 5.40 -14.09
C GLY A 89 -11.64 6.77 -14.07
N GLU A 90 -10.37 6.83 -13.68
CA GLU A 90 -9.56 8.05 -13.67
C GLU A 90 -8.60 8.08 -14.87
N SER A 91 -8.17 9.29 -15.24
CA SER A 91 -7.18 9.56 -16.27
C SER A 91 -6.26 10.69 -15.82
N GLN A 92 -5.15 10.90 -16.55
CA GLN A 92 -4.27 12.04 -16.31
C GLN A 92 -5.04 13.37 -16.40
N GLU A 93 -6.01 13.48 -17.30
CA GLU A 93 -6.87 14.66 -17.43
C GLU A 93 -7.76 14.86 -16.20
N THR A 94 -8.47 13.82 -15.75
CA THR A 94 -9.34 13.93 -14.55
C THR A 94 -8.53 14.21 -13.30
N ALA A 95 -7.36 13.58 -13.15
CA ALA A 95 -6.45 13.83 -12.04
C ALA A 95 -5.91 15.27 -12.06
N ALA A 96 -5.46 15.76 -13.23
CA ALA A 96 -4.99 17.14 -13.37
C ALA A 96 -6.09 18.16 -13.05
N ASN A 97 -7.32 17.93 -13.52
CA ASN A 97 -8.47 18.79 -13.22
C ASN A 97 -8.78 18.82 -11.71
N PHE A 98 -8.77 17.66 -11.05
CA PHE A 98 -8.98 17.56 -9.61
C PHE A 98 -7.88 18.30 -8.83
N LEU A 99 -6.61 18.00 -9.12
CA LEU A 99 -5.45 18.59 -8.43
C LEU A 99 -5.37 20.11 -8.62
N SER A 100 -5.71 20.61 -9.82
CA SER A 100 -5.74 22.05 -10.12
C SER A 100 -6.81 22.81 -9.33
N ALA A 101 -7.88 22.15 -8.91
CA ALA A 101 -8.97 22.76 -8.14
C ALA A 101 -8.63 22.87 -6.64
N LEU A 102 -7.60 22.19 -6.14
CA LEU A 102 -7.23 22.22 -4.74
C LEU A 102 -6.49 23.51 -4.37
N ASN A 103 -6.93 24.17 -3.30
CA ASN A 103 -6.22 25.30 -2.70
C ASN A 103 -5.46 24.88 -1.46
N LEU A 104 -4.31 24.20 -1.64
CA LEU A 104 -3.47 23.75 -0.52
C LEU A 104 -2.67 24.90 0.09
N GLY A 105 -2.54 26.04 -0.59
CA GLY A 105 -1.89 27.25 -0.08
C GLY A 105 -2.55 27.85 1.17
N GLN A 106 -3.77 27.47 1.49
CA GLN A 106 -4.44 27.87 2.75
C GLN A 106 -3.87 27.18 3.99
N PHE A 107 -3.16 26.05 3.82
CA PHE A 107 -2.57 25.29 4.92
C PHE A 107 -1.10 25.64 5.08
N SER A 108 -0.75 26.21 6.23
CA SER A 108 0.63 26.59 6.56
C SER A 108 1.32 25.63 7.55
N ASP A 109 0.61 24.62 8.04
CA ASP A 109 1.09 23.60 8.95
C ASP A 109 0.83 22.20 8.36
N PRO A 110 1.85 21.53 7.81
CA PRO A 110 1.69 20.21 7.18
C PRO A 110 1.35 19.11 8.19
N PHE A 111 1.50 19.34 9.51
CA PHE A 111 1.15 18.37 10.54
C PHE A 111 -0.35 18.35 10.88
N ARG A 112 -1.14 19.29 10.37
CA ARG A 112 -2.60 19.22 10.43
C ARG A 112 -3.15 18.25 9.38
N MET A 113 -2.55 17.06 9.32
CA MET A 113 -2.80 16.08 8.27
C MET A 113 -4.27 15.68 8.14
N GLU A 114 -4.97 15.46 9.27
CA GLU A 114 -6.38 15.09 9.24
C GLU A 114 -7.24 16.16 8.53
N GLU A 115 -7.04 17.44 8.88
CA GLU A 115 -7.77 18.55 8.29
C GLU A 115 -7.46 18.73 6.79
N ILE A 116 -6.19 18.59 6.41
CA ILE A 116 -5.76 18.69 5.01
C ILE A 116 -6.37 17.56 4.19
N LEU A 117 -6.28 16.32 4.68
CA LEU A 117 -6.74 15.14 3.95
C LEU A 117 -8.29 15.05 3.92
N GLU A 118 -8.98 15.55 4.95
CA GLU A 118 -10.44 15.69 4.94
C GLU A 118 -10.87 16.72 3.88
N TYR A 119 -10.22 17.89 3.84
CA TYR A 119 -10.46 18.89 2.79
C TYR A 119 -10.25 18.30 1.37
N ILE A 120 -9.21 17.50 1.16
CA ILE A 120 -8.94 16.87 -0.13
C ILE A 120 -10.01 15.82 -0.47
N ASP A 121 -10.45 15.04 0.52
CA ASP A 121 -11.46 14.00 0.29
C ASP A 121 -12.84 14.59 -0.03
N GLU A 122 -13.19 15.71 0.61
CA GLU A 122 -14.46 16.43 0.41
C GLU A 122 -14.48 17.28 -0.89
N ALA A 123 -13.33 17.60 -1.48
CA ALA A 123 -13.25 18.48 -2.65
C ALA A 123 -14.05 17.96 -3.87
N ALA A 124 -14.10 16.65 -4.07
CA ALA A 124 -14.95 16.00 -5.08
C ALA A 124 -15.10 14.50 -4.77
N PRO A 125 -16.22 13.87 -5.17
CA PRO A 125 -16.38 12.43 -5.09
C PRO A 125 -15.42 11.72 -6.08
N GLY A 126 -15.07 10.46 -5.81
CA GLY A 126 -14.11 9.71 -6.62
C GLY A 126 -12.70 10.28 -6.55
N ASN A 127 -11.98 10.29 -7.67
CA ASN A 127 -10.59 10.77 -7.79
C ASN A 127 -9.66 10.14 -6.73
N THR A 128 -9.85 8.85 -6.45
CA THR A 128 -9.16 8.18 -5.34
C THR A 128 -7.66 8.11 -5.54
N ALA A 129 -7.21 7.87 -6.78
CA ALA A 129 -5.78 7.87 -7.11
C ALA A 129 -5.17 9.28 -7.02
N ALA A 130 -5.86 10.32 -7.53
CA ALA A 130 -5.40 11.69 -7.39
C ALA A 130 -5.33 12.14 -5.92
N LYS A 131 -6.30 11.75 -5.08
CA LYS A 131 -6.27 11.99 -3.63
C LYS A 131 -5.10 11.26 -2.97
N ALA A 132 -4.87 9.99 -3.34
CA ALA A 132 -3.75 9.21 -2.83
C ALA A 132 -2.40 9.87 -3.14
N SER A 133 -2.24 10.49 -4.31
CA SER A 133 -1.00 11.17 -4.64
C SER A 133 -0.68 12.32 -3.70
N VAL A 134 -1.68 13.09 -3.28
CA VAL A 134 -1.49 14.19 -2.33
C VAL A 134 -1.28 13.67 -0.90
N ASP A 135 -2.00 12.61 -0.50
CA ASP A 135 -1.81 11.95 0.79
C ASP A 135 -0.38 11.40 0.92
N ILE A 136 0.11 10.68 -0.09
CA ILE A 136 1.48 10.14 -0.12
C ILE A 136 2.50 11.28 -0.04
N ALA A 137 2.31 12.34 -0.84
CA ALA A 137 3.21 13.50 -0.83
C ALA A 137 3.22 14.21 0.54
N LEU A 138 2.07 14.31 1.20
CA LEU A 138 1.98 14.92 2.54
C LEU A 138 2.67 14.05 3.60
N HIS A 139 2.52 12.73 3.53
CA HIS A 139 3.23 11.81 4.41
C HIS A 139 4.74 11.88 4.18
N ASP A 140 5.20 11.88 2.93
CA ASP A 140 6.62 12.01 2.61
C ASP A 140 7.19 13.33 3.13
N LEU A 141 6.49 14.43 2.90
CA LEU A 141 6.85 15.76 3.37
C LEU A 141 6.95 15.82 4.91
N ALA A 142 5.91 15.38 5.61
CA ALA A 142 5.86 15.41 7.08
C ALA A 142 6.96 14.53 7.69
N GLY A 143 7.18 13.33 7.16
CA GLY A 143 8.25 12.44 7.61
C GLY A 143 9.65 13.04 7.38
N LYS A 144 9.88 13.75 6.26
CA LYS A 144 11.12 14.48 5.99
C LYS A 144 11.34 15.64 6.97
N ILE A 145 10.29 16.40 7.29
CA ILE A 145 10.37 17.47 8.29
C ILE A 145 10.68 16.89 9.69
N MET A 146 10.05 15.77 10.06
CA MET A 146 10.32 15.07 11.32
C MET A 146 11.66 14.32 11.32
N ASN A 147 12.32 14.21 10.17
CA ASN A 147 13.52 13.39 9.97
C ASN A 147 13.34 11.93 10.40
N GLN A 148 12.17 11.34 10.11
CA GLN A 148 11.82 9.95 10.44
C GLN A 148 11.06 9.27 9.30
N PRO A 149 11.28 7.96 9.06
CA PRO A 149 10.43 7.16 8.17
C PRO A 149 9.11 6.81 8.86
N TRP A 150 8.04 6.63 8.06
CA TRP A 150 6.70 6.42 8.59
C TRP A 150 6.52 5.11 9.35
N TYR A 151 7.17 4.03 8.97
CA TYR A 151 7.09 2.80 9.75
C TYR A 151 7.56 2.98 11.21
N LYS A 152 8.58 3.83 11.44
CA LYS A 152 9.02 4.18 12.80
C LYS A 152 8.04 5.09 13.52
N ILE A 153 7.45 6.06 12.81
CA ILE A 153 6.44 6.97 13.40
C ILE A 153 5.24 6.16 13.88
N TRP A 154 4.82 5.14 13.12
CA TRP A 154 3.75 4.23 13.52
C TRP A 154 4.20 3.14 14.51
N GLY A 155 5.49 3.04 14.83
CA GLY A 155 6.03 2.05 15.77
C GLY A 155 6.12 0.64 15.20
N TYR A 156 6.26 0.48 13.89
CA TYR A 156 6.36 -0.82 13.23
C TYR A 156 7.80 -1.32 13.15
N SER A 157 7.96 -2.64 13.25
CA SER A 157 9.25 -3.32 13.08
C SER A 157 9.47 -3.65 11.61
N PRO A 158 10.56 -3.17 10.98
CA PRO A 158 10.82 -3.41 9.57
C PRO A 158 11.12 -4.89 9.26
N GLU A 159 11.48 -5.69 10.25
CA GLU A 159 11.70 -7.13 10.10
C GLU A 159 10.42 -7.90 9.79
N ASN A 160 9.26 -7.33 10.19
CA ASN A 160 7.94 -7.95 9.99
C ASN A 160 7.39 -7.76 8.57
N THR A 161 8.10 -7.06 7.67
CA THR A 161 7.66 -6.97 6.28
C THR A 161 7.52 -8.36 5.67
N PRO A 162 6.41 -8.70 4.99
CA PRO A 162 6.28 -9.95 4.28
C PRO A 162 7.17 -9.98 3.02
N HIS A 163 7.28 -11.13 2.39
CA HIS A 163 7.79 -11.19 1.02
C HIS A 163 6.71 -10.73 0.07
N THR A 164 7.05 -9.91 -0.93
CA THR A 164 6.13 -9.61 -2.01
C THR A 164 5.97 -10.79 -2.93
N SER A 165 4.75 -11.00 -3.44
CA SER A 165 4.54 -11.87 -4.58
C SER A 165 5.17 -11.27 -5.84
N PHE A 166 5.39 -12.12 -6.85
CA PHE A 166 5.71 -11.72 -8.20
C PHE A 166 4.58 -12.18 -9.13
N THR A 167 4.05 -11.25 -9.92
CA THR A 167 2.84 -11.51 -10.71
C THR A 167 3.16 -12.20 -12.03
N ILE A 168 2.51 -13.34 -12.27
CA ILE A 168 2.49 -14.07 -13.52
C ILE A 168 1.15 -13.79 -14.20
N GLY A 169 1.18 -13.00 -15.27
CA GLY A 169 -0.01 -12.71 -16.09
C GLY A 169 -0.38 -13.90 -16.98
N ILE A 170 -1.61 -13.89 -17.49
CA ILE A 170 -2.12 -14.89 -18.44
C ILE A 170 -1.32 -14.79 -19.74
N ASP A 171 -0.78 -15.92 -20.21
CA ASP A 171 0.00 -16.00 -21.45
C ASP A 171 0.05 -17.46 -21.99
N GLU A 172 0.69 -17.66 -23.13
CA GLU A 172 0.97 -18.99 -23.67
C GLU A 172 1.88 -19.81 -22.74
N PRO A 173 1.71 -21.14 -22.67
CA PRO A 173 2.43 -21.99 -21.70
C PRO A 173 3.94 -21.80 -21.66
N GLU A 174 4.60 -21.66 -22.80
CA GLU A 174 6.07 -21.49 -22.83
C GLU A 174 6.51 -20.12 -22.30
N VAL A 175 5.72 -19.07 -22.51
CA VAL A 175 5.96 -17.73 -21.94
C VAL A 175 5.75 -17.75 -20.44
N VAL A 176 4.73 -18.46 -19.97
CA VAL A 176 4.45 -18.65 -18.53
C VAL A 176 5.64 -19.34 -17.84
N LYS A 177 6.18 -20.42 -18.41
CA LYS A 177 7.37 -21.12 -17.89
C LYS A 177 8.57 -20.19 -17.78
N GLN A 178 8.84 -19.40 -18.83
CA GLN A 178 9.92 -18.43 -18.83
C GLN A 178 9.73 -17.38 -17.70
N LYS A 179 8.53 -16.83 -17.54
CA LYS A 179 8.23 -15.87 -16.46
C LYS A 179 8.44 -16.49 -15.07
N VAL A 180 8.09 -17.76 -14.89
CA VAL A 180 8.31 -18.48 -13.64
C VAL A 180 9.82 -18.69 -13.38
N GLU A 181 10.62 -18.96 -14.40
CA GLU A 181 12.08 -19.06 -14.29
C GLU A 181 12.69 -17.70 -13.92
N GLU A 182 12.26 -16.60 -14.55
CA GLU A 182 12.67 -15.22 -14.21
C GLU A 182 12.29 -14.87 -12.76
N ALA A 183 11.16 -15.39 -12.26
CA ALA A 183 10.69 -15.23 -10.90
C ALA A 183 11.38 -16.19 -9.89
N ALA A 184 12.42 -16.92 -10.28
CA ALA A 184 13.14 -17.84 -9.39
C ALA A 184 13.59 -17.23 -8.05
N PRO A 185 14.00 -15.94 -7.94
CA PRO A 185 14.36 -15.33 -6.66
C PRO A 185 13.18 -15.14 -5.69
N TYR A 186 11.95 -15.04 -6.19
CA TYR A 186 10.78 -14.73 -5.35
C TYR A 186 10.31 -15.94 -4.54
N LYS A 187 9.74 -15.69 -3.34
CA LYS A 187 9.27 -16.74 -2.42
C LYS A 187 7.85 -17.19 -2.71
N ILE A 188 7.01 -16.31 -3.26
CA ILE A 188 5.61 -16.56 -3.59
C ILE A 188 5.32 -15.95 -4.96
N LEU A 189 4.51 -16.62 -5.77
CA LEU A 189 4.05 -16.11 -7.06
C LEU A 189 2.55 -15.85 -7.02
N LYS A 190 2.12 -14.74 -7.61
CA LYS A 190 0.71 -14.41 -7.82
C LYS A 190 0.33 -14.74 -9.25
N VAL A 191 -0.68 -15.59 -9.43
CA VAL A 191 -1.11 -16.06 -10.75
C VAL A 191 -2.45 -15.43 -11.10
N LYS A 192 -2.51 -14.78 -12.26
CA LYS A 192 -3.76 -14.25 -12.79
C LYS A 192 -4.57 -15.39 -13.44
N LEU A 193 -5.83 -15.50 -13.00
CA LEU A 193 -6.81 -16.47 -13.47
C LEU A 193 -8.10 -15.75 -13.92
N GLY A 194 -9.17 -16.50 -14.14
CA GLY A 194 -10.48 -15.99 -14.52
C GLY A 194 -10.82 -16.16 -16.00
N SER A 195 -10.14 -17.08 -16.66
CA SER A 195 -10.34 -17.46 -18.06
C SER A 195 -10.61 -18.96 -18.19
N ASP A 196 -10.90 -19.43 -19.38
CA ASP A 196 -11.24 -20.84 -19.63
C ASP A 196 -10.04 -21.78 -19.45
N ASN A 197 -8.80 -21.28 -19.43
CA ASN A 197 -7.56 -22.04 -19.32
C ASN A 197 -6.93 -22.03 -17.89
N ASP A 198 -7.68 -21.67 -16.86
CA ASP A 198 -7.17 -21.54 -15.48
C ASP A 198 -6.44 -22.79 -14.98
N LYS A 199 -6.96 -23.99 -15.26
CA LYS A 199 -6.33 -25.24 -14.86
C LYS A 199 -5.02 -25.49 -15.61
N GLU A 200 -5.00 -25.25 -16.92
CA GLU A 200 -3.80 -25.37 -17.74
C GLU A 200 -2.70 -24.41 -17.25
N MET A 201 -3.08 -23.18 -16.92
CA MET A 201 -2.17 -22.17 -16.35
C MET A 201 -1.48 -22.68 -15.08
N ILE A 202 -2.25 -23.17 -14.12
CA ILE A 202 -1.71 -23.72 -12.86
C ILE A 202 -0.88 -24.96 -13.08
N GLU A 203 -1.30 -25.90 -13.95
CA GLU A 203 -0.55 -27.11 -14.27
C GLU A 203 0.77 -26.78 -14.98
N THR A 204 0.76 -25.80 -15.87
CA THR A 204 1.97 -25.29 -16.53
C THR A 204 2.97 -24.76 -15.50
N ILE A 205 2.53 -23.92 -14.57
CA ILE A 205 3.38 -23.37 -13.51
C ILE A 205 3.89 -24.50 -12.61
N ARG A 206 3.05 -25.42 -12.18
CA ARG A 206 3.42 -26.55 -11.33
C ARG A 206 4.40 -27.54 -12.01
N SER A 207 4.44 -27.56 -13.35
CA SER A 207 5.43 -28.37 -14.07
C SER A 207 6.88 -27.88 -13.90
N VAL A 208 7.07 -26.62 -13.46
CA VAL A 208 8.39 -25.97 -13.34
C VAL A 208 8.71 -25.42 -11.94
N THR A 209 7.73 -25.40 -11.01
CA THR A 209 7.99 -24.91 -9.65
C THR A 209 7.02 -25.48 -8.60
N ASP A 210 7.56 -25.73 -7.39
CA ASP A 210 6.79 -26.08 -6.17
C ASP A 210 6.60 -24.89 -5.21
N LYS A 211 6.96 -23.67 -5.63
CA LYS A 211 6.83 -22.48 -4.79
C LYS A 211 5.38 -22.25 -4.34
N PRO A 212 5.17 -21.62 -3.17
CA PRO A 212 3.86 -21.10 -2.78
C PRO A 212 3.27 -20.23 -3.88
N LEU A 213 1.99 -20.42 -4.19
CA LEU A 213 1.22 -19.61 -5.13
C LEU A 213 0.02 -19.01 -4.43
N CYS A 214 -0.34 -17.81 -4.83
CA CYS A 214 -1.68 -17.26 -4.65
C CYS A 214 -2.30 -16.95 -6.02
N VAL A 215 -3.61 -16.90 -6.07
CA VAL A 215 -4.30 -16.66 -7.34
C VAL A 215 -5.23 -15.46 -7.23
N ASP A 216 -5.31 -14.69 -8.30
CA ASP A 216 -6.21 -13.55 -8.45
C ASP A 216 -7.09 -13.78 -9.68
N VAL A 217 -8.37 -13.92 -9.45
CA VAL A 217 -9.36 -14.26 -10.46
C VAL A 217 -9.98 -13.01 -11.10
N ASN A 218 -9.78 -11.85 -10.49
CA ASN A 218 -10.32 -10.56 -10.95
C ASN A 218 -11.81 -10.64 -11.34
N GLN A 219 -12.64 -11.27 -10.50
CA GLN A 219 -14.08 -11.46 -10.69
C GLN A 219 -14.44 -12.38 -11.89
N GLY A 220 -13.50 -13.21 -12.36
CA GLY A 220 -13.66 -14.00 -13.58
C GLY A 220 -14.70 -15.12 -13.48
N TRP A 221 -14.82 -15.80 -12.32
CA TRP A 221 -15.79 -16.88 -12.14
C TRP A 221 -17.19 -16.33 -11.89
N LYS A 222 -18.22 -17.08 -12.36
CA LYS A 222 -19.61 -16.58 -12.35
C LYS A 222 -20.56 -17.40 -11.50
N ASP A 223 -20.24 -18.67 -11.22
CA ASP A 223 -21.04 -19.59 -10.43
C ASP A 223 -20.29 -20.02 -9.17
N LYS A 224 -20.93 -19.89 -8.00
CA LYS A 224 -20.32 -20.19 -6.70
C LYS A 224 -19.96 -21.65 -6.49
N LYS A 225 -20.67 -22.60 -7.14
CA LYS A 225 -20.39 -24.04 -7.02
C LYS A 225 -19.18 -24.40 -7.86
N VAL A 226 -19.11 -23.87 -9.09
CA VAL A 226 -17.93 -24.01 -9.94
C VAL A 226 -16.72 -23.36 -9.27
N ALA A 227 -16.91 -22.18 -8.65
CA ALA A 227 -15.86 -21.53 -7.88
C ALA A 227 -15.38 -22.40 -6.70
N LEU A 228 -16.28 -23.05 -5.96
CA LEU A 228 -15.91 -23.96 -4.86
C LEU A 228 -15.10 -25.13 -5.37
N GLU A 229 -15.57 -25.85 -6.41
CA GLU A 229 -14.84 -26.95 -7.04
C GLU A 229 -13.44 -26.53 -7.50
N MET A 230 -13.32 -25.31 -8.04
CA MET A 230 -12.03 -24.76 -8.44
C MET A 230 -11.12 -24.48 -7.23
N VAL A 231 -11.66 -23.88 -6.15
CA VAL A 231 -10.90 -23.61 -4.92
C VAL A 231 -10.44 -24.90 -4.23
N GLU A 232 -11.27 -25.95 -4.23
CA GLU A 232 -10.89 -27.28 -3.72
C GLU A 232 -9.73 -27.87 -4.53
N TRP A 233 -9.81 -27.83 -5.86
CA TRP A 233 -8.73 -28.27 -6.73
C TRP A 233 -7.45 -27.44 -6.56
N LEU A 234 -7.56 -26.12 -6.44
CA LEU A 234 -6.44 -25.21 -6.17
C LEU A 234 -5.75 -25.53 -4.84
N LYS A 235 -6.51 -25.92 -3.82
CA LYS A 235 -5.94 -26.37 -2.54
C LYS A 235 -5.03 -27.59 -2.72
N GLU A 236 -5.42 -28.55 -3.56
CA GLU A 236 -4.59 -29.74 -3.89
C GLU A 236 -3.31 -29.33 -4.64
N LYS A 237 -3.35 -28.23 -5.37
CA LYS A 237 -2.20 -27.67 -6.10
C LYS A 237 -1.31 -26.78 -5.22
N GLY A 238 -1.56 -26.65 -3.91
CA GLY A 238 -0.74 -25.90 -2.98
C GLY A 238 -0.89 -24.38 -3.10
N ILE A 239 -2.10 -23.91 -3.46
CA ILE A 239 -2.44 -22.47 -3.45
C ILE A 239 -2.70 -22.04 -2.00
N GLU A 240 -2.26 -20.82 -1.62
CA GLU A 240 -2.42 -20.28 -0.27
C GLU A 240 -3.75 -19.56 -0.06
N PHE A 241 -4.19 -18.78 -1.03
CA PHE A 241 -5.45 -18.06 -0.99
C PHE A 241 -5.95 -17.72 -2.40
N VAL A 242 -7.23 -17.35 -2.49
CA VAL A 242 -7.89 -16.92 -3.74
C VAL A 242 -8.37 -15.48 -3.57
N GLU A 243 -7.95 -14.60 -4.47
CA GLU A 243 -8.33 -13.19 -4.50
C GLU A 243 -9.48 -12.97 -5.49
N GLN A 244 -10.51 -12.29 -5.05
CA GLN A 244 -11.70 -11.83 -5.76
C GLN A 244 -12.25 -12.82 -6.82
N PRO A 245 -12.70 -14.02 -6.39
CA PRO A 245 -13.13 -15.07 -7.33
C PRO A 245 -14.41 -14.72 -8.11
N LEU A 246 -15.38 -14.10 -7.44
CA LEU A 246 -16.70 -13.78 -8.00
C LEU A 246 -16.89 -12.26 -8.10
N PRO A 247 -17.87 -11.80 -8.94
CA PRO A 247 -18.26 -10.39 -9.02
C PRO A 247 -18.58 -9.84 -7.63
N LYS A 248 -18.05 -8.66 -7.31
CA LYS A 248 -18.18 -8.02 -5.99
C LYS A 248 -19.62 -7.73 -5.56
N GLU A 249 -20.53 -7.66 -6.53
CA GLU A 249 -21.96 -7.46 -6.30
C GLU A 249 -22.64 -8.73 -5.75
N ASN A 250 -22.09 -9.91 -6.02
CA ASN A 250 -22.65 -11.21 -5.63
C ASN A 250 -22.31 -11.57 -4.17
N ARG A 251 -22.61 -10.67 -3.24
CA ARG A 251 -22.17 -10.76 -1.84
C ARG A 251 -22.60 -12.06 -1.13
N ASP A 252 -23.83 -12.51 -1.36
CA ASP A 252 -24.36 -13.74 -0.74
C ASP A 252 -23.63 -14.98 -1.26
N ASP A 253 -23.31 -15.02 -2.55
CA ASP A 253 -22.56 -16.11 -3.16
C ASP A 253 -21.10 -16.12 -2.69
N ILE A 254 -20.50 -14.95 -2.50
CA ILE A 254 -19.14 -14.82 -1.94
C ILE A 254 -19.12 -15.25 -0.48
N ALA A 255 -20.11 -14.85 0.33
CA ALA A 255 -20.23 -15.25 1.73
C ALA A 255 -20.33 -16.76 1.84
N TRP A 256 -21.23 -17.36 1.04
CA TRP A 256 -21.39 -18.81 0.98
C TRP A 256 -20.09 -19.52 0.54
N LEU A 257 -19.40 -18.98 -0.49
CA LEU A 257 -18.12 -19.53 -0.95
C LEU A 257 -17.07 -19.47 0.17
N SER A 258 -16.92 -18.33 0.84
CA SER A 258 -15.95 -18.15 1.92
C SER A 258 -16.19 -19.08 3.11
N GLU A 259 -17.45 -19.38 3.42
CA GLU A 259 -17.82 -20.32 4.49
C GLU A 259 -17.48 -21.77 4.15
N ASN A 260 -17.57 -22.15 2.87
CA ASN A 260 -17.40 -23.54 2.41
C ASN A 260 -16.01 -23.82 1.80
N ALA A 261 -15.26 -22.79 1.41
CA ALA A 261 -13.98 -22.94 0.74
C ALA A 261 -12.85 -23.37 1.71
N PRO A 262 -11.98 -24.32 1.30
CA PRO A 262 -10.83 -24.74 2.11
C PRO A 262 -9.65 -23.74 2.10
N LEU A 263 -9.73 -22.68 1.30
CA LEU A 263 -8.74 -21.62 1.19
C LEU A 263 -9.35 -20.26 1.59
N PRO A 264 -8.54 -19.33 2.14
CA PRO A 264 -8.99 -17.96 2.38
C PRO A 264 -9.44 -17.27 1.09
N ILE A 265 -10.57 -16.56 1.16
CA ILE A 265 -11.06 -15.71 0.06
C ILE A 265 -10.79 -14.25 0.43
N ILE A 266 -10.00 -13.56 -0.42
CA ILE A 266 -9.54 -12.20 -0.19
C ILE A 266 -10.29 -11.24 -1.12
N ALA A 267 -10.77 -10.12 -0.57
CA ALA A 267 -11.44 -9.07 -1.33
C ALA A 267 -10.42 -8.12 -1.97
N ASP A 268 -10.54 -7.82 -3.26
CA ASP A 268 -9.81 -6.73 -3.94
C ASP A 268 -10.75 -5.65 -4.46
N GLU A 269 -11.51 -5.91 -5.53
CA GLU A 269 -12.41 -4.93 -6.13
C GLU A 269 -13.62 -4.60 -5.23
N ALA A 270 -13.94 -5.47 -4.28
CA ALA A 270 -15.00 -5.25 -3.29
C ALA A 270 -14.57 -4.28 -2.16
N ILE A 271 -13.27 -4.00 -2.03
CA ILE A 271 -12.69 -3.12 -1.01
C ILE A 271 -12.06 -1.92 -1.69
N GLN A 272 -12.67 -0.76 -1.50
CA GLN A 272 -12.13 0.49 -2.03
C GLN A 272 -11.81 1.46 -0.90
N ARG A 273 -12.73 1.66 0.02
CA ARG A 273 -12.64 2.66 1.08
C ARG A 273 -12.82 2.02 2.47
N LEU A 274 -12.48 2.78 3.50
CA LEU A 274 -12.62 2.37 4.91
C LEU A 274 -14.02 1.81 5.24
N CYS A 275 -15.07 2.43 4.71
CA CYS A 275 -16.44 1.98 4.96
C CYS A 275 -16.75 0.58 4.40
N ASP A 276 -15.97 0.10 3.42
CA ASP A 276 -16.18 -1.22 2.81
C ASP A 276 -15.63 -2.35 3.69
N VAL A 277 -14.65 -2.07 4.55
CA VAL A 277 -14.06 -3.07 5.47
C VAL A 277 -15.15 -3.67 6.37
N LYS A 278 -16.01 -2.82 6.94
CA LYS A 278 -17.14 -3.30 7.76
C LYS A 278 -18.13 -4.13 6.95
N LYS A 279 -18.33 -3.80 5.67
CA LYS A 279 -19.24 -4.55 4.79
C LYS A 279 -18.66 -5.91 4.36
N ALA A 280 -17.32 -6.03 4.32
CA ALA A 280 -16.62 -7.25 3.96
C ALA A 280 -16.47 -8.22 5.15
N ALA A 281 -16.53 -7.72 6.37
CA ALA A 281 -16.44 -8.53 7.59
C ALA A 281 -17.54 -9.61 7.62
N GLY A 282 -17.13 -10.87 7.83
CA GLY A 282 -18.02 -12.03 7.78
C GLY A 282 -18.37 -12.52 6.36
N ILE A 283 -17.87 -11.84 5.31
CA ILE A 283 -18.04 -12.26 3.91
C ILE A 283 -16.70 -12.76 3.35
N TYR A 284 -15.62 -12.05 3.63
CA TYR A 284 -14.28 -12.39 3.17
C TYR A 284 -13.37 -12.77 4.34
N SER A 285 -12.39 -13.63 4.08
CA SER A 285 -11.35 -13.99 5.06
C SER A 285 -10.33 -12.89 5.30
N GLY A 286 -10.21 -11.98 4.33
CA GLY A 286 -9.26 -10.87 4.36
C GLY A 286 -9.51 -9.86 3.25
N ILE A 287 -8.70 -8.80 3.23
CA ILE A 287 -8.82 -7.69 2.28
C ILE A 287 -7.47 -7.36 1.65
N ASN A 288 -7.48 -6.93 0.38
CA ASN A 288 -6.33 -6.35 -0.31
C ASN A 288 -6.48 -4.84 -0.35
N ILE A 289 -5.61 -4.13 0.39
CA ILE A 289 -5.58 -2.68 0.47
C ILE A 289 -4.59 -2.17 -0.58
N LYS A 290 -5.04 -1.24 -1.44
CA LYS A 290 -4.20 -0.54 -2.42
C LYS A 290 -4.39 0.96 -2.23
N LEU A 291 -3.29 1.71 -2.12
CA LEU A 291 -3.34 3.15 -1.83
C LEU A 291 -4.19 3.93 -2.83
N MET A 292 -4.14 3.54 -4.10
CA MET A 292 -4.91 4.18 -5.17
C MET A 292 -6.42 4.01 -5.03
N LYS A 293 -6.88 2.95 -4.35
CA LYS A 293 -8.30 2.72 -4.07
C LYS A 293 -8.79 3.51 -2.86
N CYS A 294 -7.97 3.58 -1.80
CA CYS A 294 -8.36 4.12 -0.50
C CYS A 294 -7.81 5.51 -0.19
N THR A 295 -7.52 6.30 -1.21
CA THR A 295 -7.08 7.70 -1.08
C THR A 295 -5.75 7.91 -0.34
N GLY A 296 -4.91 6.86 -0.19
CA GLY A 296 -3.55 6.98 0.31
C GLY A 296 -3.27 6.27 1.64
N MET A 297 -2.18 6.69 2.29
CA MET A 297 -1.59 6.02 3.46
C MET A 297 -2.46 6.15 4.72
N ARG A 298 -3.11 7.32 4.94
CA ARG A 298 -3.96 7.56 6.12
C ARG A 298 -5.11 6.59 6.18
N GLU A 299 -5.90 6.51 5.11
CA GLU A 299 -7.06 5.63 5.09
C GLU A 299 -6.65 4.15 5.07
N ALA A 300 -5.56 3.81 4.35
CA ALA A 300 -4.99 2.46 4.38
C ALA A 300 -4.63 2.02 5.80
N HIS A 301 -3.98 2.88 6.60
CA HIS A 301 -3.67 2.60 8.01
C HIS A 301 -4.92 2.37 8.86
N GLN A 302 -5.97 3.17 8.65
CA GLN A 302 -7.27 2.99 9.33
C GLN A 302 -7.93 1.67 8.91
N MET A 303 -7.87 1.30 7.62
CA MET A 303 -8.41 0.05 7.09
C MET A 303 -7.71 -1.17 7.69
N ILE A 304 -6.38 -1.15 7.84
CA ILE A 304 -5.62 -2.22 8.50
C ILE A 304 -6.11 -2.42 9.94
N ASN A 305 -6.19 -1.33 10.71
CA ASN A 305 -6.63 -1.39 12.11
C ASN A 305 -8.06 -1.94 12.23
N LEU A 306 -8.97 -1.51 11.34
CA LEU A 306 -10.36 -1.98 11.32
C LEU A 306 -10.47 -3.44 10.88
N ALA A 307 -9.65 -3.87 9.91
CA ALA A 307 -9.60 -5.28 9.47
C ALA A 307 -9.14 -6.19 10.60
N HIS A 308 -8.05 -5.85 11.29
CA HIS A 308 -7.57 -6.61 12.45
C HIS A 308 -8.59 -6.67 13.59
N ALA A 309 -9.29 -5.56 13.88
CA ALA A 309 -10.36 -5.53 14.88
C ALA A 309 -11.53 -6.46 14.52
N ASN A 310 -11.74 -6.73 13.23
CA ASN A 310 -12.73 -7.68 12.72
C ASN A 310 -12.15 -9.08 12.43
N GLN A 311 -10.93 -9.38 12.88
CA GLN A 311 -10.23 -10.65 12.66
C GLN A 311 -10.06 -11.02 11.18
N MET A 312 -10.00 -10.03 10.31
CA MET A 312 -9.71 -10.19 8.90
C MET A 312 -8.21 -10.11 8.64
N ARG A 313 -7.72 -10.93 7.72
CA ARG A 313 -6.34 -10.85 7.24
C ARG A 313 -6.15 -9.65 6.32
N VAL A 314 -4.92 -9.17 6.25
CA VAL A 314 -4.57 -8.00 5.44
C VAL A 314 -3.51 -8.38 4.41
N MET A 315 -3.76 -7.99 3.18
CA MET A 315 -2.80 -7.94 2.10
C MET A 315 -2.61 -6.46 1.71
N ILE A 316 -1.36 -6.05 1.51
CA ILE A 316 -1.05 -4.75 0.90
C ILE A 316 -0.69 -5.00 -0.55
N GLY A 317 -1.48 -4.46 -1.46
CA GLY A 317 -1.25 -4.55 -2.89
C GLY A 317 -0.94 -3.20 -3.53
N CYS A 318 -0.65 -3.26 -4.82
CA CYS A 318 -0.38 -2.08 -5.65
C CYS A 318 -1.11 -2.17 -7.00
N MET A 319 -0.96 -1.12 -7.79
CA MET A 319 -1.15 -1.10 -9.22
C MET A 319 0.22 -1.25 -9.91
N THR A 320 0.31 -0.96 -11.20
CA THR A 320 1.60 -0.67 -11.83
C THR A 320 2.00 0.74 -11.39
N GLU A 321 3.04 0.86 -10.60
CA GLU A 321 3.42 2.08 -9.87
C GLU A 321 4.94 2.26 -9.89
N THR A 322 5.40 3.48 -9.66
CA THR A 322 6.82 3.75 -9.42
C THR A 322 7.25 3.36 -8.00
N SER A 323 8.55 3.43 -7.74
CA SER A 323 9.09 3.28 -6.39
C SER A 323 8.50 4.28 -5.39
N CYS A 324 7.86 5.37 -5.83
CA CYS A 324 7.18 6.32 -4.94
C CYS A 324 5.99 5.67 -4.22
N ALA A 325 4.97 5.25 -4.96
CA ALA A 325 3.78 4.64 -4.36
C ALA A 325 4.09 3.27 -3.72
N ILE A 326 5.00 2.48 -4.32
CA ILE A 326 5.44 1.21 -3.74
C ILE A 326 6.12 1.43 -2.39
N SER A 327 6.99 2.45 -2.24
CA SER A 327 7.63 2.75 -0.96
C SER A 327 6.62 3.24 0.08
N ALA A 328 5.62 4.02 -0.33
CA ALA A 328 4.54 4.46 0.54
C ALA A 328 3.72 3.27 1.09
N ALA A 329 3.31 2.35 0.21
CA ALA A 329 2.60 1.14 0.59
C ALA A 329 3.45 0.22 1.48
N ALA A 330 4.75 0.12 1.19
CA ALA A 330 5.69 -0.69 1.97
C ALA A 330 5.82 -0.22 3.42
N GLN A 331 5.64 1.10 3.74
CA GLN A 331 5.65 1.59 5.13
C GLN A 331 4.58 0.92 6.00
N LEU A 332 3.48 0.46 5.40
CA LEU A 332 2.36 -0.22 6.06
C LEU A 332 2.53 -1.75 6.12
N SER A 333 3.38 -2.31 5.26
CA SER A 333 3.50 -3.75 5.06
C SER A 333 3.89 -4.57 6.31
N PRO A 334 4.57 -4.03 7.34
CA PRO A 334 4.80 -4.78 8.58
C PRO A 334 3.55 -5.20 9.35
N GLN A 335 2.38 -4.67 8.97
CA GLN A 335 1.07 -5.00 9.56
C GLN A 335 0.25 -5.94 8.66
N ALA A 336 0.79 -6.42 7.56
CA ALA A 336 0.12 -7.29 6.62
C ALA A 336 0.67 -8.72 6.65
N GLU A 337 -0.19 -9.71 6.44
CA GLU A 337 0.21 -11.11 6.25
C GLU A 337 0.82 -11.33 4.88
N TRP A 338 0.34 -10.59 3.87
CA TRP A 338 0.80 -10.71 2.48
C TRP A 338 1.08 -9.35 1.87
N ALA A 339 2.00 -9.35 0.92
CA ALA A 339 2.28 -8.20 0.07
C ALA A 339 2.28 -8.58 -1.41
N ASP A 340 1.77 -7.67 -2.24
CA ASP A 340 1.79 -7.71 -3.69
C ASP A 340 2.28 -6.33 -4.18
N LEU A 341 3.58 -6.07 -3.94
CA LEU A 341 4.25 -4.78 -4.14
C LEU A 341 5.37 -4.92 -5.18
N ASP A 342 5.03 -5.47 -6.33
CA ASP A 342 5.93 -5.70 -7.45
C ASP A 342 5.78 -4.66 -8.58
N GLY A 343 4.88 -3.67 -8.43
CA GLY A 343 4.52 -2.72 -9.49
C GLY A 343 5.70 -1.98 -10.11
N ASN A 344 6.68 -1.55 -9.31
CA ASN A 344 7.89 -0.87 -9.79
C ASN A 344 8.89 -1.83 -10.46
N LEU A 345 8.79 -3.12 -10.20
CA LEU A 345 9.66 -4.13 -10.84
C LEU A 345 9.22 -4.41 -12.29
N LEU A 346 7.96 -4.11 -12.62
CA LEU A 346 7.36 -4.33 -13.92
C LEU A 346 7.64 -3.19 -14.92
N ILE A 347 8.23 -2.08 -14.49
CA ILE A 347 8.50 -0.89 -15.32
C ILE A 347 9.98 -0.69 -15.61
N SER A 348 10.28 0.02 -16.71
CA SER A 348 11.66 0.28 -17.16
C SER A 348 12.12 1.73 -16.95
N ASN A 349 11.20 2.65 -16.62
CA ASN A 349 11.44 4.09 -16.55
C ASN A 349 11.01 4.69 -15.20
N ASP A 350 11.39 4.03 -14.10
CA ASP A 350 11.10 4.53 -12.75
C ASP A 350 11.90 5.81 -12.48
N PRO A 351 11.25 6.97 -12.17
CA PRO A 351 11.95 8.21 -11.87
C PRO A 351 12.45 8.30 -10.41
N TYR A 352 12.18 7.29 -9.59
CA TYR A 352 12.54 7.28 -8.18
C TYR A 352 13.35 6.05 -7.80
N GLU A 353 14.23 6.23 -6.82
CA GLU A 353 14.83 5.16 -6.05
C GLU A 353 14.14 5.08 -4.68
N GLY A 354 13.71 3.90 -4.27
CA GLY A 354 12.93 3.69 -3.05
C GLY A 354 13.17 2.33 -2.40
N VAL A 355 12.10 1.76 -1.82
CA VAL A 355 12.14 0.46 -1.18
C VAL A 355 12.83 -0.59 -2.05
N LYS A 356 13.67 -1.41 -1.42
CA LYS A 356 14.38 -2.49 -2.11
C LYS A 356 13.65 -3.81 -1.94
N VAL A 357 13.53 -4.51 -3.06
CA VAL A 357 13.03 -5.88 -3.09
C VAL A 357 14.18 -6.77 -3.55
N ALA A 358 14.68 -7.61 -2.64
CA ALA A 358 15.71 -8.58 -2.93
C ALA A 358 15.18 -9.99 -2.61
N ASP A 359 15.20 -10.87 -3.58
CA ASP A 359 14.64 -12.22 -3.47
C ASP A 359 13.18 -12.22 -2.94
N GLY A 360 12.40 -11.25 -3.38
CA GLY A 360 11.04 -11.00 -2.92
C GLY A 360 10.91 -10.39 -1.53
N LYS A 361 12.00 -10.26 -0.74
CA LYS A 361 11.94 -9.60 0.57
C LYS A 361 11.89 -8.08 0.40
N ILE A 362 10.83 -7.48 0.93
CA ILE A 362 10.69 -6.03 1.03
C ILE A 362 11.63 -5.54 2.14
N THR A 363 12.51 -4.59 1.81
CA THR A 363 13.43 -3.98 2.77
C THR A 363 13.14 -2.49 2.85
N LEU A 364 12.56 -2.07 3.98
CA LEU A 364 12.29 -0.66 4.27
C LEU A 364 13.61 0.09 4.44
N ILE A 365 13.70 1.26 3.80
CA ILE A 365 14.88 2.11 3.89
C ILE A 365 14.74 3.01 5.12
N ASP A 366 15.81 3.05 5.96
CA ASP A 366 15.87 3.94 7.12
C ASP A 366 16.21 5.38 6.70
N GLN A 367 15.30 5.98 5.91
CA GLN A 367 15.37 7.36 5.45
C GLN A 367 14.05 8.08 5.74
N PRO A 368 14.09 9.41 5.99
CA PRO A 368 12.90 10.20 6.28
C PRO A 368 11.81 10.11 5.21
N GLY A 369 10.57 10.34 5.62
CA GLY A 369 9.41 10.28 4.74
C GLY A 369 9.00 8.85 4.41
N ILE A 370 8.73 8.60 3.14
CA ILE A 370 8.48 7.26 2.62
C ILE A 370 9.75 6.54 2.15
N GLY A 371 10.92 7.19 2.32
CA GLY A 371 12.22 6.59 2.02
C GLY A 371 12.57 6.60 0.52
N ILE A 372 12.22 7.66 -0.21
CA ILE A 372 12.52 7.79 -1.64
C ILE A 372 13.42 8.98 -1.95
N ARG A 373 14.08 8.90 -3.10
CA ARG A 373 14.73 10.05 -3.77
C ARG A 373 14.42 10.04 -5.26
N GLU A 374 14.32 11.22 -5.83
CA GLU A 374 14.24 11.44 -7.28
C GLU A 374 15.63 11.19 -7.91
N ILE A 375 15.70 10.57 -9.10
CA ILE A 375 16.93 10.21 -9.83
C ILE A 375 17.05 10.98 -11.15
#